data_9e8875b5a560098ad440219a58d36000
#
_entry.id   9e8875b5a560098ad440219a58d36000
#
_cell.length_a   1.000
_cell.length_b   1.000
_cell.length_c   1.000
_cell.angle_alpha   90.00
_cell.angle_beta   90.00
_cell.angle_gamma   90.00
#
_symmetry.space_group_name_H-M   'P 1'
#
loop_
_entity.id
_entity.type
_entity.pdbx_description
1 polymer ?
#
loop_
_entity_poly.entity_id
_entity_poly.type
_entity_poly.pdbx_seq_one_letter_code
_entity_poly.pdbx_strand_id
1 'polypeptide(L)'
;VATLPIKVIDDHMFVFHCSVNGFVPLKSQILNLINDYADELMIIDIENEGRNDCFNFEILEKLDFSINQVIISGGVGPKVIKIAKKMGVASCLIENRVLHHENYIHSEL
;
A
#
# COMPACT_ATOMS: atom_id res chain seq x y z
N VAL A 1 -6.90 8.74 -8.28
CA VAL A 1 -6.10 7.94 -7.35
C VAL A 1 -4.62 8.25 -7.51
N ALA A 2 -3.96 8.61 -6.43
CA ALA A 2 -2.51 8.73 -6.41
C ALA A 2 -1.91 7.41 -5.94
N THR A 3 -0.77 7.03 -6.51
CA THR A 3 -0.10 5.77 -6.18
C THR A 3 1.28 6.05 -5.59
N LEU A 4 1.55 5.52 -4.42
CA LEU A 4 2.83 5.65 -3.73
C LEU A 4 3.46 4.27 -3.49
N PRO A 5 4.44 3.87 -4.30
CA PRO A 5 5.28 2.72 -3.97
C PRO A 5 6.21 3.12 -2.82
N ILE A 6 6.06 2.47 -1.67
CA ILE A 6 6.76 2.86 -0.45
C ILE A 6 7.69 1.75 0.03
N LYS A 7 8.80 2.17 0.58
CA LYS A 7 9.81 1.33 1.19
C LYS A 7 10.21 1.95 2.52
N VAL A 8 10.32 1.15 3.56
CA VAL A 8 10.74 1.62 4.89
C VAL A 8 12.16 1.15 5.15
N ILE A 9 13.06 2.09 5.43
CA ILE A 9 14.46 1.81 5.76
C ILE A 9 14.78 2.57 7.04
N ASP A 10 15.22 1.87 8.09
CA ASP A 10 15.58 2.46 9.38
C ASP A 10 14.51 3.40 9.93
N ASP A 11 13.26 2.95 9.90
CA ASP A 11 12.08 3.69 10.34
C ASP A 11 11.75 4.93 9.51
N HIS A 12 12.42 5.13 8.40
CA HIS A 12 12.12 6.22 7.47
C HIS A 12 11.44 5.71 6.22
N MET A 13 10.43 6.43 5.75
CA MET A 13 9.71 6.08 4.55
C MET A 13 10.34 6.72 3.32
N PHE A 14 10.46 5.92 2.27
CA PHE A 14 10.93 6.36 0.96
C PHE A 14 9.87 6.02 -0.07
N VAL A 15 9.72 6.89 -1.05
CA VAL A 15 8.79 6.68 -2.16
C VAL A 15 9.56 6.57 -3.47
N PHE A 16 9.15 5.67 -4.35
CA PHE A 16 9.77 5.55 -5.66
C PHE A 16 9.42 6.76 -6.53
N HIS A 17 10.45 7.37 -7.11
CA HIS A 17 10.29 8.53 -7.98
C HIS A 17 10.81 8.19 -9.37
N CYS A 18 9.92 8.19 -10.35
CA CYS A 18 10.26 7.78 -11.71
C CYS A 18 11.32 8.66 -12.37
N SER A 19 11.28 9.96 -12.09
CA SER A 19 12.24 10.92 -12.70
C SER A 19 13.68 10.63 -12.34
N VAL A 20 13.93 10.16 -11.11
CA VAL A 20 15.29 9.83 -10.67
C VAL A 20 15.55 8.34 -10.72
N ASN A 21 14.56 7.55 -11.11
CA ASN A 21 14.62 6.09 -11.19
C ASN A 21 15.14 5.48 -9.87
N GLY A 22 14.59 5.93 -8.76
CA GLY A 22 15.00 5.47 -7.46
C GLY A 22 14.08 5.94 -6.35
N PHE A 23 14.42 5.59 -5.12
CA PHE A 23 13.66 5.96 -3.94
C PHE A 23 14.17 7.26 -3.35
N VAL A 24 13.24 8.14 -2.99
CA VAL A 24 13.55 9.40 -2.32
C VAL A 24 12.78 9.47 -1.00
N PRO A 25 13.29 10.21 0.01
CA PRO A 25 12.56 10.35 1.27
C PRO A 25 11.17 10.93 1.05
N LEU A 26 10.18 10.32 1.70
CA LEU A 26 8.80 10.82 1.65
C LEU A 26 8.67 12.01 2.60
N LYS A 27 8.47 13.19 2.03
CA LYS A 27 8.34 14.42 2.79
C LYS A 27 6.88 14.81 2.94
N SER A 28 6.57 15.50 4.04
CA SER A 28 5.22 15.99 4.30
C SER A 28 4.68 16.88 3.19
N GLN A 29 5.55 17.59 2.50
CA GLN A 29 5.16 18.42 1.35
C GLN A 29 4.51 17.60 0.24
N ILE A 30 5.04 16.40 -0.01
CA ILE A 30 4.49 15.49 -1.03
C ILE A 30 3.11 15.00 -0.59
N LEU A 31 2.98 14.63 0.68
CA LEU A 31 1.71 14.19 1.23
C LEU A 31 0.65 15.28 1.20
N ASN A 32 1.02 16.52 1.52
CA ASN A 32 0.11 17.65 1.46
C ASN A 32 -0.38 17.90 0.03
N LEU A 33 0.53 17.79 -0.93
CA LEU A 33 0.17 17.96 -2.33
C LEU A 33 -0.83 16.87 -2.77
N ILE A 34 -0.60 15.64 -2.35
CA ILE A 34 -1.49 14.51 -2.65
C ILE A 34 -2.85 14.73 -2.00
N ASN A 35 -2.89 15.17 -0.75
CA ASN A 35 -4.14 15.47 -0.06
C ASN A 35 -4.99 16.51 -0.80
N ASP A 36 -4.33 17.47 -1.44
CA ASP A 36 -5.02 18.53 -2.16
C ASP A 36 -5.64 18.06 -3.48
N TYR A 37 -5.07 17.04 -4.11
CA TYR A 37 -5.45 16.63 -5.46
C TYR A 37 -5.98 15.22 -5.61
N ALA A 38 -5.81 14.37 -4.61
CA ALA A 38 -6.23 12.97 -4.71
C ALA A 38 -7.36 12.66 -3.73
N ASP A 39 -8.40 12.00 -4.23
CA ASP A 39 -9.50 11.52 -3.39
C ASP A 39 -9.13 10.21 -2.70
N GLU A 40 -8.28 9.42 -3.34
CA GLU A 40 -7.84 8.14 -2.82
C GLU A 40 -6.34 7.98 -3.02
N LEU A 41 -5.71 7.27 -2.09
CA LEU A 41 -4.28 7.02 -2.10
C LEU A 41 -4.01 5.52 -2.08
N MET A 42 -3.35 5.03 -3.13
CA MET A 42 -2.90 3.65 -3.18
C MET A 42 -1.48 3.55 -2.63
N ILE A 43 -1.30 2.78 -1.57
CA ILE A 43 0.00 2.50 -0.97
C ILE A 43 0.44 1.12 -1.43
N ILE A 44 1.62 1.04 -2.03
CA ILE A 44 2.22 -0.23 -2.40
C ILE A 44 3.42 -0.48 -1.50
N ASP A 45 3.37 -1.55 -0.73
CA ASP A 45 4.51 -1.98 0.08
C ASP A 45 5.47 -2.76 -0.83
N ILE A 46 6.44 -2.05 -1.38
CA ILE A 46 7.35 -2.60 -2.39
C ILE A 46 8.14 -3.79 -1.86
N GLU A 47 8.59 -3.73 -0.62
CA GLU A 47 9.42 -4.79 -0.04
C GLU A 47 8.67 -6.10 0.13
N ASN A 48 7.36 -6.03 0.29
CA ASN A 48 6.51 -7.18 0.50
C ASN A 48 5.68 -7.56 -0.74
N GLU A 49 5.88 -6.84 -1.84
CA GLU A 49 5.23 -7.17 -3.10
C GLU A 49 5.68 -8.55 -3.56
N GLY A 50 4.73 -9.41 -3.87
CA GLY A 50 5.01 -10.79 -4.21
C GLY A 50 5.12 -11.74 -3.02
N ARG A 51 5.12 -11.22 -1.79
CA ARG A 51 5.10 -12.02 -0.58
C ARG A 51 3.67 -12.28 -0.14
N ASN A 52 3.51 -13.30 0.68
CA ASN A 52 2.18 -13.72 1.11
C ASN A 52 1.87 -13.18 2.50
N ASP A 53 0.81 -12.37 2.56
CA ASP A 53 0.18 -11.97 3.83
C ASP A 53 1.10 -11.23 4.81
N CYS A 54 1.87 -10.27 4.32
CA CYS A 54 2.88 -9.58 5.13
C CYS A 54 2.99 -8.07 4.86
N PHE A 55 1.90 -7.41 4.47
CA PHE A 55 1.89 -5.96 4.31
C PHE A 55 2.35 -5.27 5.61
N ASN A 56 3.23 -4.28 5.47
CA ASN A 56 3.76 -3.55 6.62
C ASN A 56 2.83 -2.40 7.03
N PHE A 57 2.04 -2.63 8.07
CA PHE A 57 1.07 -1.64 8.57
C PHE A 57 1.71 -0.42 9.22
N GLU A 58 3.01 -0.46 9.55
CA GLU A 58 3.71 0.73 10.03
C GLU A 58 3.65 1.86 9.02
N ILE A 59 3.56 1.53 7.73
CA ILE A 59 3.42 2.53 6.68
C ILE A 59 2.17 3.37 6.93
N LEU A 60 1.06 2.74 7.26
CA LEU A 60 -0.20 3.44 7.51
C LEU A 60 -0.16 4.28 8.78
N GLU A 61 0.56 3.81 9.80
CA GLU A 61 0.69 4.55 11.05
C GLU A 61 1.50 5.84 10.89
N LYS A 62 2.45 5.82 9.97
CA LYS A 62 3.33 6.97 9.72
C LYS A 62 2.78 7.95 8.71
N LEU A 63 1.75 7.56 7.96
CA LEU A 63 1.15 8.43 6.96
C LEU A 63 0.06 9.30 7.57
N ASP A 64 0.13 10.59 7.28
CA ASP A 64 -0.89 11.54 7.68
C ASP A 64 -1.91 11.68 6.55
N PHE A 65 -2.75 10.66 6.41
CA PHE A 65 -3.77 10.60 5.37
C PHE A 65 -5.00 9.88 5.92
N SER A 66 -6.19 10.25 5.45
CA SER A 66 -7.42 9.62 5.91
C SER A 66 -7.45 8.14 5.56
N ILE A 67 -7.46 7.28 6.58
CA ILE A 67 -7.38 5.83 6.41
C ILE A 67 -8.51 5.28 5.52
N ASN A 68 -9.69 5.88 5.57
CA ASN A 68 -10.83 5.43 4.76
C ASN A 68 -10.72 5.80 3.27
N GLN A 69 -9.66 6.50 2.90
CA GLN A 69 -9.34 6.83 1.52
C GLN A 69 -8.09 6.09 1.02
N VAL A 70 -7.59 5.15 1.81
CA VAL A 70 -6.36 4.42 1.49
C VAL A 70 -6.70 3.06 0.89
N ILE A 71 -5.99 2.73 -0.19
CA ILE A 71 -6.00 1.42 -0.83
C ILE A 71 -4.63 0.82 -0.61
N ILE A 72 -4.55 -0.42 -0.14
CA ILE A 72 -3.26 -1.07 0.10
C ILE A 72 -2.97 -2.16 -0.90
N SER A 73 -1.69 -2.34 -1.20
CA SER A 73 -1.18 -3.38 -2.08
C SER A 73 0.22 -3.78 -1.63
N GLY A 74 0.66 -4.96 -2.03
CA GLY A 74 1.97 -5.47 -1.64
C GLY A 74 1.89 -6.34 -0.38
N GLY A 75 1.97 -7.64 -0.56
CA GLY A 75 1.88 -8.59 0.54
C GLY A 75 0.49 -8.74 1.13
N VAL A 76 -0.55 -8.43 0.35
CA VAL A 76 -1.93 -8.53 0.83
C VAL A 76 -2.43 -9.96 0.75
N GLY A 77 -2.89 -10.47 1.87
CA GLY A 77 -3.48 -11.78 2.00
C GLY A 77 -4.58 -11.79 3.04
N PRO A 78 -5.10 -12.97 3.44
CA PRO A 78 -6.27 -13.04 4.32
C PRO A 78 -6.13 -12.31 5.66
N LYS A 79 -4.97 -12.43 6.31
CA LYS A 79 -4.75 -11.76 7.60
C LYS A 79 -4.66 -10.24 7.43
N VAL A 80 -3.96 -9.81 6.39
CA VAL A 80 -3.81 -8.38 6.06
C VAL A 80 -5.18 -7.79 5.78
N ILE A 81 -6.01 -8.45 4.99
CA ILE A 81 -7.36 -7.98 4.68
C ILE A 81 -8.17 -7.80 5.97
N LYS A 82 -8.06 -8.75 6.87
CA LYS A 82 -8.80 -8.71 8.14
C LYS A 82 -8.38 -7.50 9.00
N ILE A 83 -7.07 -7.27 9.10
CA ILE A 83 -6.53 -6.13 9.85
C ILE A 83 -6.93 -4.81 9.20
N ALA A 84 -6.77 -4.73 7.88
CA ALA A 84 -7.09 -3.52 7.12
C ALA A 84 -8.56 -3.15 7.26
N LYS A 85 -9.43 -4.14 7.24
CA LYS A 85 -10.86 -3.92 7.42
C LYS A 85 -11.17 -3.34 8.79
N LYS A 86 -10.51 -3.82 9.84
CA LYS A 86 -10.66 -3.28 11.18
C LYS A 86 -10.15 -1.86 11.30
N MET A 87 -9.12 -1.52 10.56
CA MET A 87 -8.55 -0.16 10.56
C MET A 87 -9.38 0.83 9.75
N GLY A 88 -10.27 0.35 8.90
CA GLY A 88 -11.11 1.20 8.07
C GLY A 88 -10.49 1.56 6.72
N VAL A 89 -9.54 0.78 6.25
CA VAL A 89 -8.93 0.96 4.92
C VAL A 89 -10.00 0.80 3.84
N ALA A 90 -9.96 1.65 2.82
CA ALA A 90 -10.97 1.66 1.78
C ALA A 90 -11.00 0.37 0.97
N SER A 91 -9.83 -0.18 0.63
CA SER A 91 -9.74 -1.33 -0.25
C SER A 91 -8.37 -1.99 -0.16
N CYS A 92 -8.30 -3.26 -0.55
CA CYS A 92 -7.07 -4.02 -0.63
C CYS A 92 -6.95 -4.65 -2.01
N LEU A 93 -5.77 -4.58 -2.62
CA LEU A 93 -5.51 -5.23 -3.88
C LEU A 93 -4.70 -6.51 -3.65
N ILE A 94 -5.23 -7.62 -4.13
CA ILE A 94 -4.55 -8.91 -4.09
C ILE A 94 -3.61 -8.97 -5.30
N GLU A 95 -2.39 -9.43 -5.06
CA GLU A 95 -1.39 -9.48 -6.11
C GLU A 95 -1.72 -10.52 -7.17
N ASN A 96 -1.26 -10.27 -8.40
CA ASN A 96 -1.48 -11.17 -9.53
C ASN A 96 -1.00 -12.58 -9.26
N ARG A 97 0.11 -12.71 -8.55
CA ARG A 97 0.66 -14.02 -8.22
C ARG A 97 -0.31 -14.85 -7.38
N VAL A 98 -0.96 -14.21 -6.42
CA VAL A 98 -1.96 -14.88 -5.60
C VAL A 98 -3.18 -15.20 -6.44
N LEU A 99 -3.61 -14.30 -7.30
CA LEU A 99 -4.74 -14.52 -8.20
C LEU A 99 -4.48 -15.70 -9.14
N HIS A 100 -3.27 -15.81 -9.66
CA HIS A 100 -2.90 -16.93 -10.53
C HIS A 100 -2.99 -18.27 -9.82
N HIS A 101 -2.50 -18.32 -8.59
CA HIS A 101 -2.56 -19.54 -7.81
C HIS A 101 -3.98 -19.88 -7.40
N GLU A 102 -4.82 -18.91 -7.28
CA GLU A 102 -6.15 -19.05 -6.72
C GLU A 102 -7.26 -18.93 -7.74
N ASN A 103 -6.95 -19.03 -9.01
CA ASN A 103 -7.96 -18.98 -10.04
C ASN A 103 -9.08 -19.99 -9.79
N TYR A 104 -8.77 -21.11 -9.20
CA TYR A 104 -9.71 -22.13 -8.82
C TYR A 104 -10.26 -21.94 -7.41
N ILE A 105 -9.50 -21.30 -6.54
CA ILE A 105 -9.94 -21.00 -5.17
C ILE A 105 -10.76 -19.75 -5.16
N HIS A 106 -10.30 -18.76 -5.87
CA HIS A 106 -10.94 -17.47 -5.96
C HIS A 106 -12.37 -17.55 -6.52
N SER A 107 -12.66 -18.54 -7.33
CA SER A 107 -14.02 -18.74 -7.82
C SER A 107 -15.01 -19.03 -6.68
N GLU A 108 -14.53 -19.32 -5.51
CA GLU A 108 -15.36 -19.57 -4.33
C GLU A 108 -15.62 -18.29 -3.54
N LEU A 109 -14.98 -17.23 -3.91
CA LEU A 109 -15.21 -15.95 -3.26
C LEU A 109 -16.44 -15.26 -3.83
#